data_e730d3c4e7a52275d62b19a76a5af7cc
#
_entry.id   e730d3c4e7a52275d62b19a76a5af7cc
#
_cell.length_a   1.000
_cell.length_b   1.000
_cell.length_c   1.000
_cell.angle_alpha   90.00
_cell.angle_beta   90.00
_cell.angle_gamma   90.00
#
_symmetry.space_group_name_H-M   'P 1'
#
loop_
_entity.id
_entity.type
_entity.pdbx_description
1 polymer ?
#
loop_
_entity_poly.entity_id
_entity_poly.type
_entity_poly.pdbx_seq_one_letter_code
_entity_poly.pdbx_strand_id
1 'polypeptide(L)'
;MVALRRRWLVLGFLICAAPVGLLAAWLTPAMQVPDEAAHTVRAAGLLHGAVLARRVWAPDELMGNEGWEAGLRASVPLMSVALSRDRHGPLRADAPRRRFNLRRLFFFYVPNTAMYFPAAYVPAALGMALVAACHGGAAAGFVGGRIGQLLAYLALGAAALRLAAYGEAVLLAVLLLPLPVLLAGSFNQDAVLVALTCAGVAALTRPQAGWRLAGLTALTLLAAAKPPYALLMGLYVLPLSAPGLARRLLALAGAWGAVGLWVAMMAASVIVPFDIVSQDGMHAVFYHPGPLYTGDPAAWLYLTDPAAQLAGLLA
;
A
#
# COMPACT_ATOMS: atom_id res chain seq x y z
N MET A 1 27.92 25.46 2.38
CA MET A 1 27.92 24.63 1.14
C MET A 1 26.96 23.42 1.22
N VAL A 2 26.97 22.59 2.26
CA VAL A 2 26.13 21.39 2.38
C VAL A 2 24.61 21.71 2.31
N ALA A 3 24.14 22.72 3.05
CA ALA A 3 22.73 23.11 3.05
C ALA A 3 22.24 23.60 1.67
N LEU A 4 23.09 24.33 0.94
CA LEU A 4 22.77 24.81 -0.40
C LEU A 4 22.68 23.63 -1.40
N ARG A 5 23.62 22.69 -1.35
CA ARG A 5 23.60 21.48 -2.17
C ARG A 5 22.30 20.68 -1.98
N ARG A 6 21.88 20.48 -0.72
CA ARG A 6 20.63 19.77 -0.41
C ARG A 6 19.39 20.48 -0.95
N ARG A 7 19.35 21.81 -0.90
CA ARG A 7 18.26 22.59 -1.52
C ARG A 7 18.13 22.31 -3.01
N TRP A 8 19.26 22.27 -3.73
CA TRP A 8 19.27 21.97 -5.16
C TRP A 8 18.87 20.54 -5.46
N LEU A 9 19.29 19.55 -4.66
CA LEU A 9 18.84 18.16 -4.83
C LEU A 9 17.33 18.02 -4.64
N VAL A 10 16.75 18.66 -3.61
CA VAL A 10 15.31 18.68 -3.39
C VAL A 10 14.58 19.37 -4.54
N LEU A 11 15.07 20.52 -4.99
CA LEU A 11 14.47 21.24 -6.11
C LEU A 11 14.52 20.41 -7.40
N GLY A 12 15.67 19.80 -7.70
CA GLY A 12 15.82 18.90 -8.85
C GLY A 12 14.87 17.72 -8.79
N PHE A 13 14.75 17.08 -7.61
CA PHE A 13 13.76 16.02 -7.39
C PHE A 13 12.33 16.49 -7.69
N LEU A 14 11.93 17.62 -7.12
CA LEU A 14 10.56 18.13 -7.31
C LEU A 14 10.29 18.55 -8.77
N ILE A 15 11.27 19.21 -9.43
CA ILE A 15 11.13 19.61 -10.84
C ILE A 15 11.00 18.38 -11.76
N CYS A 16 11.72 17.29 -11.47
CA CYS A 16 11.64 16.09 -12.28
C CYS A 16 10.41 15.24 -11.96
N ALA A 17 10.16 14.97 -10.69
CA ALA A 17 9.14 14.01 -10.27
C ALA A 17 7.71 14.58 -10.29
N ALA A 18 7.50 15.85 -9.92
CA ALA A 18 6.16 16.40 -9.80
C ALA A 18 5.43 16.50 -11.15
N PRO A 19 6.02 17.04 -12.25
CA PRO A 19 5.33 17.08 -13.52
C PRO A 19 4.99 15.70 -14.06
N VAL A 20 5.92 14.75 -13.98
CA VAL A 20 5.71 13.37 -14.46
C VAL A 20 4.61 12.69 -13.64
N GLY A 21 4.65 12.81 -12.31
CA GLY A 21 3.62 12.26 -11.44
C GLY A 21 2.25 12.90 -11.66
N LEU A 22 2.18 14.21 -11.93
CA LEU A 22 0.94 14.91 -12.26
C LEU A 22 0.37 14.42 -13.59
N LEU A 23 1.21 14.29 -14.61
CA LEU A 23 0.81 13.74 -15.91
C LEU A 23 0.32 12.30 -15.76
N ALA A 24 1.02 11.47 -14.98
CA ALA A 24 0.58 10.10 -14.69
C ALA A 24 -0.78 10.08 -13.99
N ALA A 25 -0.98 10.94 -12.98
CA ALA A 25 -2.24 11.01 -12.24
C ALA A 25 -3.43 11.43 -13.13
N TRP A 26 -3.18 12.27 -14.12
CA TRP A 26 -4.22 12.82 -14.98
C TRP A 26 -4.46 12.00 -16.25
N LEU A 27 -3.38 11.58 -16.94
CA LEU A 27 -3.46 10.95 -18.25
C LEU A 27 -3.67 9.43 -18.18
N THR A 28 -3.18 8.77 -17.12
CA THR A 28 -3.39 7.33 -16.99
C THR A 28 -4.87 7.05 -16.75
N PRO A 29 -5.52 6.23 -17.60
CA PRO A 29 -6.92 5.88 -17.39
C PRO A 29 -7.15 5.27 -16.01
N ALA A 30 -8.35 5.42 -15.47
CA ALA A 30 -8.70 4.91 -14.16
C ALA A 30 -8.57 3.37 -14.15
N MET A 31 -7.98 2.82 -13.10
CA MET A 31 -7.79 1.38 -12.87
C MET A 31 -6.89 0.67 -13.91
N GLN A 32 -6.07 1.42 -14.65
CA GLN A 32 -5.12 0.86 -15.63
C GLN A 32 -3.73 0.62 -15.04
N VAL A 33 -3.42 1.20 -13.89
CA VAL A 33 -2.21 0.84 -13.14
C VAL A 33 -2.43 -0.54 -12.51
N PRO A 34 -1.43 -1.43 -12.51
CA PRO A 34 -1.55 -2.74 -11.88
C PRO A 34 -2.12 -2.65 -10.46
N ASP A 35 -3.11 -3.47 -10.17
CA ASP A 35 -3.82 -3.56 -8.88
C ASP A 35 -4.51 -2.26 -8.39
N GLU A 36 -4.57 -1.21 -9.22
CA GLU A 36 -5.09 0.09 -8.79
C GLU A 36 -6.54 0.01 -8.28
N ALA A 37 -7.36 -0.88 -8.84
CA ALA A 37 -8.72 -1.10 -8.37
C ALA A 37 -8.74 -1.54 -6.89
N ALA A 38 -7.92 -2.53 -6.54
CA ALA A 38 -7.82 -3.03 -5.18
C ALA A 38 -7.22 -1.98 -4.22
N HIS A 39 -6.20 -1.25 -4.67
CA HIS A 39 -5.63 -0.13 -3.91
C HIS A 39 -6.64 1.01 -3.70
N THR A 40 -7.48 1.30 -4.69
CA THR A 40 -8.55 2.30 -4.58
C THR A 40 -9.58 1.89 -3.53
N VAL A 41 -10.00 0.62 -3.53
CA VAL A 41 -10.91 0.08 -2.51
C VAL A 41 -10.28 0.20 -1.12
N ARG A 42 -8.99 -0.13 -0.98
CA ARG A 42 -8.27 -0.03 0.31
C ARG A 42 -8.25 1.41 0.84
N ALA A 43 -7.93 2.38 -0.02
CA ALA A 43 -7.91 3.80 0.32
C ALA A 43 -9.32 4.33 0.64
N ALA A 44 -10.32 3.99 -0.18
CA ALA A 44 -11.70 4.42 0.01
C ALA A 44 -12.33 3.83 1.29
N GLY A 45 -11.93 2.61 1.67
CA GLY A 45 -12.36 2.00 2.92
C GLY A 45 -12.02 2.85 4.15
N LEU A 46 -10.88 3.56 4.13
CA LEU A 46 -10.48 4.44 5.24
C LEU A 46 -11.45 5.60 5.46
N LEU A 47 -12.13 6.09 4.41
CA LEU A 47 -13.14 7.14 4.52
C LEU A 47 -14.36 6.69 5.35
N HIS A 48 -14.49 5.40 5.56
CA HIS A 48 -15.56 4.76 6.33
C HIS A 48 -15.06 4.07 7.60
N GLY A 49 -13.82 4.40 8.03
CA GLY A 49 -13.22 3.83 9.23
C GLY A 49 -12.77 2.38 9.09
N ALA A 50 -12.72 1.82 7.87
CA ALA A 50 -12.28 0.45 7.64
C ALA A 50 -10.75 0.34 7.73
N VAL A 51 -10.21 0.39 8.95
CA VAL A 51 -8.79 0.15 9.24
C VAL A 51 -8.44 -1.32 9.01
N LEU A 52 -9.30 -2.22 9.51
CA LEU A 52 -9.21 -3.66 9.32
C LEU A 52 -10.17 -4.10 8.22
N ALA A 53 -9.67 -4.90 7.30
CA ALA A 53 -10.51 -5.62 6.35
C ALA A 53 -11.22 -6.80 7.04
N ARG A 54 -12.23 -7.34 6.39
CA ARG A 54 -13.04 -8.42 6.93
C ARG A 54 -13.21 -9.54 5.91
N ARG A 55 -13.35 -10.75 6.42
CA ARG A 55 -13.93 -11.84 5.66
C ARG A 55 -15.46 -11.75 5.76
N VAL A 56 -16.12 -12.04 4.66
CA VAL A 56 -17.57 -12.24 4.60
C VAL A 56 -17.84 -13.52 3.84
N TRP A 57 -18.89 -14.24 4.21
CA TRP A 57 -19.38 -15.34 3.41
C TRP A 57 -20.18 -14.76 2.25
N ALA A 58 -19.77 -15.03 1.02
CA ALA A 58 -20.48 -14.60 -0.18
C ALA A 58 -21.32 -15.79 -0.71
N PRO A 59 -22.66 -15.63 -0.79
CA PRO A 59 -23.45 -16.58 -1.53
C PRO A 59 -23.17 -16.45 -3.04
N ASP A 60 -23.32 -17.54 -3.75
CA ASP A 60 -22.90 -17.83 -5.11
C ASP A 60 -23.38 -16.90 -6.26
N GLU A 61 -24.06 -15.78 -5.97
CA GLU A 61 -24.78 -15.01 -7.00
C GLU A 61 -23.88 -14.23 -7.98
N LEU A 62 -22.60 -14.02 -7.68
CA LEU A 62 -21.73 -13.13 -8.48
C LEU A 62 -20.58 -13.83 -9.20
N MET A 63 -20.09 -14.96 -8.70
CA MET A 63 -18.90 -15.63 -9.23
C MET A 63 -19.06 -17.15 -9.40
N GLY A 64 -20.23 -17.70 -9.15
CA GLY A 64 -20.51 -19.12 -9.35
C GLY A 64 -20.00 -20.05 -8.25
N ASN A 65 -19.52 -19.55 -7.11
CA ASN A 65 -19.05 -20.35 -5.99
C ASN A 65 -19.37 -19.71 -4.64
N GLU A 66 -20.01 -20.45 -3.76
CA GLU A 66 -20.14 -20.06 -2.36
C GLU A 66 -18.78 -20.10 -1.67
N GLY A 67 -18.39 -19.02 -1.00
CA GLY A 67 -17.11 -19.03 -0.33
C GLY A 67 -16.85 -17.81 0.56
N TRP A 68 -15.73 -17.88 1.28
CA TRP A 68 -15.24 -16.75 2.05
C TRP A 68 -14.55 -15.74 1.16
N GLU A 69 -14.98 -14.49 1.22
CA GLU A 69 -14.37 -13.37 0.54
C GLU A 69 -13.71 -12.42 1.53
N ALA A 70 -12.50 -11.96 1.22
CA ALA A 70 -11.79 -10.94 1.98
C ALA A 70 -11.83 -9.61 1.27
N GLY A 71 -12.24 -8.56 1.98
CA GLY A 71 -12.36 -7.25 1.35
C GLY A 71 -12.78 -6.13 2.29
N LEU A 72 -13.27 -5.08 1.66
CA LEU A 72 -13.64 -3.82 2.30
C LEU A 72 -14.89 -3.23 1.66
N ARG A 73 -15.60 -2.42 2.43
CA ARG A 73 -16.68 -1.59 1.86
C ARG A 73 -16.10 -0.30 1.31
N ALA A 74 -16.45 0.02 0.07
CA ALA A 74 -16.04 1.25 -0.60
C ALA A 74 -17.22 1.87 -1.36
N SER A 75 -17.06 3.14 -1.77
CA SER A 75 -18.07 3.90 -2.49
C SER A 75 -18.30 3.35 -3.91
N VAL A 76 -19.54 2.96 -4.22
CA VAL A 76 -19.94 2.50 -5.55
C VAL A 76 -19.68 3.55 -6.64
N PRO A 77 -20.05 4.85 -6.47
CA PRO A 77 -19.75 5.86 -7.47
C PRO A 77 -18.26 5.98 -7.81
N LEU A 78 -17.37 5.82 -6.82
CA LEU A 78 -15.92 5.87 -7.06
C LEU A 78 -15.47 4.70 -7.94
N MET A 79 -15.94 3.49 -7.64
CA MET A 79 -15.59 2.30 -8.42
C MET A 79 -16.23 2.31 -9.81
N SER A 80 -17.40 2.96 -9.98
CA SER A 80 -18.05 3.08 -11.28
C SER A 80 -17.30 4.00 -12.27
N VAL A 81 -16.34 4.80 -11.79
CA VAL A 81 -15.45 5.59 -12.67
C VAL A 81 -14.67 4.68 -13.62
N ALA A 82 -14.29 3.49 -13.16
CA ALA A 82 -13.62 2.49 -13.98
C ALA A 82 -14.55 1.85 -15.02
N LEU A 83 -15.84 1.66 -14.68
CA LEU A 83 -16.80 0.93 -15.49
C LEU A 83 -17.44 1.79 -16.58
N SER A 84 -17.38 3.11 -16.46
CA SER A 84 -18.08 4.07 -17.38
C SER A 84 -17.30 4.39 -18.65
N ARG A 85 -16.34 3.53 -19.10
CA ARG A 85 -15.34 3.98 -20.06
C ARG A 85 -14.96 2.99 -21.16
N ASP A 86 -14.70 3.57 -22.34
CA ASP A 86 -13.78 2.99 -23.30
C ASP A 86 -12.41 2.82 -22.65
N ARG A 87 -11.89 1.59 -22.64
CA ARG A 87 -10.68 1.16 -21.91
C ARG A 87 -9.39 1.88 -22.34
N HIS A 88 -9.44 2.84 -23.28
CA HIS A 88 -8.28 3.41 -23.94
C HIS A 88 -8.21 4.95 -23.95
N GLY A 89 -9.01 5.64 -23.16
CA GLY A 89 -9.01 7.10 -23.15
C GLY A 89 -8.69 7.73 -21.76
N PRO A 90 -8.16 8.96 -21.72
CA PRO A 90 -7.97 9.70 -20.47
C PRO A 90 -9.30 9.91 -19.74
N LEU A 91 -9.27 10.24 -18.44
CA LEU A 91 -10.47 10.58 -17.66
C LEU A 91 -11.24 11.71 -18.35
N ARG A 92 -12.33 11.38 -19.05
CA ARG A 92 -13.13 12.38 -19.75
C ARG A 92 -13.90 13.26 -18.76
N ALA A 93 -14.03 14.52 -19.07
CA ALA A 93 -14.83 15.49 -18.31
C ALA A 93 -16.33 15.12 -18.25
N ASP A 94 -16.78 14.24 -19.16
CA ASP A 94 -18.13 13.71 -19.26
C ASP A 94 -18.37 12.39 -18.51
N ALA A 95 -17.34 11.84 -17.81
CA ALA A 95 -17.56 10.75 -16.85
C ALA A 95 -18.73 11.14 -15.94
N PRO A 96 -19.69 10.23 -15.67
CA PRO A 96 -20.96 10.62 -15.07
C PRO A 96 -20.74 11.54 -13.88
N ARG A 97 -21.31 12.76 -13.94
CA ARG A 97 -21.26 13.79 -12.89
C ARG A 97 -21.96 13.34 -11.60
N ARG A 98 -21.87 12.05 -11.31
CA ARG A 98 -22.38 11.48 -10.06
C ARG A 98 -21.58 12.06 -8.91
N ARG A 99 -22.27 12.77 -8.04
CA ARG A 99 -21.68 13.28 -6.80
C ARG A 99 -20.95 12.13 -6.10
N PHE A 100 -19.78 12.39 -5.61
CA PHE A 100 -19.02 11.45 -4.80
C PHE A 100 -19.82 11.16 -3.51
N ASN A 101 -20.60 10.09 -3.54
CA ASN A 101 -21.49 9.74 -2.43
C ASN A 101 -20.80 8.70 -1.55
N LEU A 102 -20.34 9.12 -0.39
CA LEU A 102 -19.71 8.27 0.61
C LEU A 102 -20.70 7.33 1.32
N ARG A 103 -22.02 7.52 1.15
CA ARG A 103 -23.04 6.72 1.86
C ARG A 103 -23.44 5.45 1.11
N ARG A 104 -23.20 5.38 -0.20
CA ARG A 104 -23.55 4.23 -1.04
C ARG A 104 -22.37 3.28 -1.08
N LEU A 105 -22.31 2.34 -0.13
CA LEU A 105 -21.22 1.41 0.04
C LEU A 105 -21.59 0.04 -0.49
N PHE A 106 -20.63 -0.59 -1.16
CA PHE A 106 -20.67 -1.99 -1.56
C PHE A 106 -19.44 -2.69 -1.01
N PHE A 107 -19.54 -4.00 -0.77
CA PHE A 107 -18.39 -4.82 -0.40
C PHE A 107 -17.63 -5.20 -1.67
N PHE A 108 -16.34 -4.93 -1.68
CA PHE A 108 -15.44 -5.27 -2.78
C PHE A 108 -14.45 -6.33 -2.32
N TYR A 109 -14.35 -7.40 -3.08
CA TYR A 109 -13.39 -8.45 -2.90
C TYR A 109 -11.99 -7.98 -3.34
N VAL A 110 -11.06 -7.87 -2.40
CA VAL A 110 -9.70 -7.37 -2.63
C VAL A 110 -8.71 -8.02 -1.65
N PRO A 111 -8.56 -9.35 -1.69
CA PRO A 111 -7.82 -10.10 -0.68
C PRO A 111 -6.35 -9.68 -0.59
N ASN A 112 -5.73 -9.34 -1.72
CA ASN A 112 -4.34 -8.92 -1.81
C ASN A 112 -4.06 -7.62 -1.05
N THR A 113 -4.92 -6.60 -1.21
CA THR A 113 -4.73 -5.30 -0.56
C THR A 113 -5.39 -5.20 0.80
N ALA A 114 -6.33 -6.09 1.10
CA ALA A 114 -7.00 -6.17 2.39
C ALA A 114 -6.02 -6.35 3.56
N MET A 115 -4.93 -7.08 3.34
CA MET A 115 -3.89 -7.35 4.35
C MET A 115 -2.95 -6.16 4.59
N TYR A 116 -2.85 -5.21 3.67
CA TYR A 116 -1.86 -4.15 3.76
C TYR A 116 -2.17 -3.17 4.88
N PHE A 117 -1.12 -2.76 5.59
CA PHE A 117 -1.25 -1.74 6.63
C PHE A 117 -1.75 -0.42 6.04
N PRO A 118 -2.77 0.21 6.62
CA PRO A 118 -3.49 1.30 5.97
C PRO A 118 -2.74 2.62 5.86
N ALA A 119 -1.65 2.82 6.59
CA ALA A 119 -0.97 4.12 6.67
C ALA A 119 -0.53 4.67 5.30
N ALA A 120 -0.08 3.81 4.39
CA ALA A 120 0.34 4.22 3.04
C ALA A 120 -0.83 4.68 2.15
N TYR A 121 -2.07 4.41 2.53
CA TYR A 121 -3.28 4.83 1.81
C TYR A 121 -3.94 6.09 2.38
N VAL A 122 -3.50 6.53 3.57
CA VAL A 122 -4.03 7.75 4.21
C VAL A 122 -3.94 8.97 3.29
N PRO A 123 -2.83 9.22 2.55
CA PRO A 123 -2.76 10.37 1.66
C PRO A 123 -3.82 10.33 0.55
N ALA A 124 -4.07 9.16 -0.05
CA ALA A 124 -5.13 9.00 -1.05
C ALA A 124 -6.53 9.24 -0.43
N ALA A 125 -6.78 8.68 0.76
CA ALA A 125 -8.03 8.90 1.47
C ALA A 125 -8.26 10.39 1.78
N LEU A 126 -7.23 11.11 2.22
CA LEU A 126 -7.31 12.56 2.46
C LEU A 126 -7.59 13.34 1.18
N GLY A 127 -6.93 13.00 0.06
CA GLY A 127 -7.21 13.62 -1.25
C GLY A 127 -8.65 13.40 -1.70
N MET A 128 -9.18 12.19 -1.54
CA MET A 128 -10.59 11.89 -1.81
C MET A 128 -11.53 12.64 -0.87
N ALA A 129 -11.21 12.69 0.44
CA ALA A 129 -12.02 13.38 1.44
C ALA A 129 -12.13 14.88 1.14
N LEU A 130 -11.04 15.51 0.73
CA LEU A 130 -11.01 16.92 0.35
C LEU A 130 -11.95 17.18 -0.82
N VAL A 131 -11.90 16.37 -1.87
CA VAL A 131 -12.81 16.50 -3.02
C VAL A 131 -14.27 16.27 -2.60
N ALA A 132 -14.54 15.30 -1.73
CA ALA A 132 -15.89 15.07 -1.21
C ALA A 132 -16.41 16.27 -0.40
N ALA A 133 -15.57 16.89 0.44
CA ALA A 133 -15.90 18.08 1.21
C ALA A 133 -16.19 19.29 0.31
N CYS A 134 -15.53 19.39 -0.85
CA CYS A 134 -15.81 20.39 -1.88
C CYS A 134 -16.97 20.01 -2.83
N HIS A 135 -17.76 19.01 -2.49
CA HIS A 135 -18.89 18.52 -3.30
C HIS A 135 -18.50 18.07 -4.72
N GLY A 136 -17.25 17.65 -4.92
CA GLY A 136 -16.75 17.15 -6.21
C GLY A 136 -17.40 15.85 -6.65
N GLY A 137 -17.29 15.53 -7.93
CA GLY A 137 -17.76 14.27 -8.51
C GLY A 137 -16.83 13.10 -8.23
N ALA A 138 -17.30 11.88 -8.53
CA ALA A 138 -16.53 10.65 -8.30
C ALA A 138 -15.20 10.63 -9.09
N ALA A 139 -15.19 11.11 -10.34
CA ALA A 139 -13.98 11.23 -11.15
C ALA A 139 -12.96 12.19 -10.53
N ALA A 140 -13.41 13.34 -10.01
CA ALA A 140 -12.56 14.27 -9.29
C ALA A 140 -12.04 13.65 -7.99
N GLY A 141 -12.86 12.88 -7.26
CA GLY A 141 -12.45 12.12 -6.07
C GLY A 141 -11.36 11.11 -6.38
N PHE A 142 -11.48 10.42 -7.52
CA PHE A 142 -10.45 9.49 -7.98
C PHE A 142 -9.11 10.21 -8.26
N VAL A 143 -9.16 11.30 -9.02
CA VAL A 143 -7.95 12.12 -9.28
C VAL A 143 -7.42 12.71 -7.97
N GLY A 144 -8.28 13.19 -7.07
CA GLY A 144 -7.89 13.69 -5.75
C GLY A 144 -7.11 12.66 -4.92
N GLY A 145 -7.52 11.39 -4.97
CA GLY A 145 -6.79 10.31 -4.32
C GLY A 145 -5.39 10.09 -4.91
N ARG A 146 -5.26 10.08 -6.23
CA ARG A 146 -3.95 10.00 -6.93
C ARG A 146 -3.04 11.18 -6.58
N ILE A 147 -3.58 12.40 -6.56
CA ILE A 147 -2.83 13.59 -6.14
C ILE A 147 -2.40 13.49 -4.68
N GLY A 148 -3.24 12.97 -3.79
CA GLY A 148 -2.87 12.72 -2.39
C GLY A 148 -1.64 11.82 -2.28
N GLN A 149 -1.61 10.70 -3.03
CA GLN A 149 -0.44 9.79 -3.07
C GLN A 149 0.81 10.48 -3.62
N LEU A 150 0.66 11.23 -4.72
CA LEU A 150 1.76 12.00 -5.30
C LEU A 150 2.36 13.00 -4.31
N LEU A 151 1.52 13.75 -3.63
CA LEU A 151 1.98 14.73 -2.62
C LEU A 151 2.73 14.07 -1.48
N ALA A 152 2.27 12.90 -1.01
CA ALA A 152 2.97 12.14 0.02
C ALA A 152 4.34 11.66 -0.48
N TYR A 153 4.40 11.13 -1.70
CA TYR A 153 5.67 10.73 -2.34
C TYR A 153 6.66 11.88 -2.41
N LEU A 154 6.23 13.04 -2.92
CA LEU A 154 7.06 14.23 -3.06
C LEU A 154 7.51 14.76 -1.69
N ALA A 155 6.63 14.80 -0.69
CA ALA A 155 6.95 15.25 0.66
C ALA A 155 7.98 14.32 1.35
N LEU A 156 7.76 13.02 1.31
CA LEU A 156 8.67 12.03 1.89
C LEU A 156 10.02 12.01 1.17
N GLY A 157 10.04 12.09 -0.17
CA GLY A 157 11.27 12.17 -0.96
C GLY A 157 12.07 13.44 -0.65
N ALA A 158 11.41 14.59 -0.59
CA ALA A 158 12.03 15.84 -0.20
C ALA A 158 12.56 15.79 1.25
N ALA A 159 11.83 15.15 2.16
CA ALA A 159 12.28 14.92 3.53
C ALA A 159 13.52 14.03 3.58
N ALA A 160 13.53 12.93 2.82
CA ALA A 160 14.68 12.03 2.72
C ALA A 160 15.95 12.78 2.29
N LEU A 161 15.88 13.58 1.23
CA LEU A 161 17.01 14.34 0.72
C LEU A 161 17.50 15.43 1.68
N ARG A 162 16.61 16.01 2.49
CA ARG A 162 16.97 16.99 3.54
C ARG A 162 17.57 16.33 4.77
N LEU A 163 17.04 15.17 5.16
CA LEU A 163 17.44 14.47 6.37
C LEU A 163 18.77 13.72 6.20
N ALA A 164 19.08 13.19 5.04
CA ALA A 164 20.29 12.38 4.84
C ALA A 164 21.56 13.11 5.32
N ALA A 165 22.35 12.49 6.19
CA ALA A 165 23.66 12.99 6.55
C ALA A 165 24.68 12.74 5.44
N TYR A 166 24.51 11.62 4.74
CA TYR A 166 25.29 11.18 3.57
C TYR A 166 24.40 10.30 2.67
N GLY A 167 24.86 10.02 1.45
CA GLY A 167 24.17 9.14 0.50
C GLY A 167 23.03 9.82 -0.27
N GLU A 168 22.92 11.15 -0.26
CA GLU A 168 21.83 11.90 -0.89
C GLU A 168 21.71 11.61 -2.40
N ALA A 169 22.83 11.37 -3.09
CA ALA A 169 22.82 11.04 -4.53
C ALA A 169 22.14 9.69 -4.80
N VAL A 170 22.41 8.69 -3.96
CA VAL A 170 21.76 7.37 -4.07
C VAL A 170 20.26 7.49 -3.82
N LEU A 171 19.86 8.22 -2.78
CA LEU A 171 18.43 8.46 -2.48
C LEU A 171 17.75 9.19 -3.65
N LEU A 172 18.40 10.21 -4.22
CA LEU A 172 17.88 10.91 -5.39
C LEU A 172 17.70 9.98 -6.58
N ALA A 173 18.70 9.13 -6.86
CA ALA A 173 18.62 8.17 -7.95
C ALA A 173 17.45 7.19 -7.77
N VAL A 174 17.27 6.66 -6.55
CA VAL A 174 16.13 5.76 -6.23
C VAL A 174 14.79 6.48 -6.39
N LEU A 175 14.68 7.71 -5.87
CA LEU A 175 13.46 8.52 -5.95
C LEU A 175 13.12 8.98 -7.37
N LEU A 176 14.09 9.03 -8.29
CA LEU A 176 13.87 9.40 -9.69
C LEU A 176 13.78 8.19 -10.63
N LEU A 177 13.77 6.96 -10.10
CA LEU A 177 13.45 5.81 -10.95
C LEU A 177 12.08 5.99 -11.61
N PRO A 178 11.95 5.65 -12.90
CA PRO A 178 10.69 5.87 -13.62
C PRO A 178 9.48 5.21 -12.97
N LEU A 179 9.62 3.98 -12.49
CA LEU A 179 8.50 3.23 -11.92
C LEU A 179 7.93 3.88 -10.65
N PRO A 180 8.70 4.22 -9.59
CA PRO A 180 8.18 4.95 -8.44
C PRO A 180 7.51 6.27 -8.79
N VAL A 181 8.09 7.05 -9.74
CA VAL A 181 7.51 8.34 -10.15
C VAL A 181 6.16 8.15 -10.84
N LEU A 182 6.03 7.16 -11.72
CA LEU A 182 4.78 6.84 -12.39
C LEU A 182 3.73 6.32 -11.41
N LEU A 183 4.12 5.40 -10.51
CA LEU A 183 3.21 4.85 -9.48
C LEU A 183 2.77 5.91 -8.46
N ALA A 184 3.57 6.96 -8.23
CA ALA A 184 3.19 8.06 -7.33
C ALA A 184 1.92 8.79 -7.78
N GLY A 185 1.64 8.82 -9.11
CA GLY A 185 0.41 9.34 -9.69
C GLY A 185 -0.75 8.34 -9.70
N SER A 186 -0.76 7.33 -8.84
CA SER A 186 -1.80 6.30 -8.76
C SER A 186 -2.18 5.98 -7.32
N PHE A 187 -3.16 5.08 -7.12
CA PHE A 187 -3.50 4.56 -5.78
C PHE A 187 -2.52 3.51 -5.27
N ASN A 188 -1.60 3.04 -6.12
CA ASN A 188 -0.62 2.04 -5.70
C ASN A 188 0.26 2.59 -4.57
N GLN A 189 0.35 1.85 -3.46
CA GLN A 189 1.12 2.28 -2.28
C GLN A 189 2.64 2.26 -2.49
N ASP A 190 3.15 1.54 -3.49
CA ASP A 190 4.58 1.21 -3.60
C ASP A 190 5.47 2.44 -3.74
N ALA A 191 5.00 3.47 -4.46
CA ALA A 191 5.74 4.73 -4.55
C ALA A 191 5.91 5.38 -3.16
N VAL A 192 4.83 5.46 -2.39
CA VAL A 192 4.89 6.02 -1.01
C VAL A 192 5.78 5.16 -0.13
N LEU A 193 5.75 3.84 -0.27
CA LEU A 193 6.64 2.93 0.49
C LEU A 193 8.11 3.12 0.11
N VAL A 194 8.43 3.33 -1.17
CA VAL A 194 9.80 3.68 -1.61
C VAL A 194 10.26 4.99 -0.98
N ALA A 195 9.45 6.04 -1.05
CA ALA A 195 9.78 7.33 -0.45
C ALA A 195 9.89 7.26 1.09
N LEU A 196 9.03 6.48 1.74
CA LEU A 196 9.08 6.20 3.18
C LEU A 196 10.36 5.45 3.57
N THR A 197 10.77 4.48 2.77
CA THR A 197 12.05 3.77 2.95
C THR A 197 13.22 4.73 2.85
N CYS A 198 13.26 5.57 1.81
CA CYS A 198 14.29 6.59 1.65
C CYS A 198 14.33 7.56 2.85
N ALA A 199 13.18 8.02 3.33
CA ALA A 199 13.09 8.91 4.50
C ALA A 199 13.55 8.20 5.79
N GLY A 200 13.14 6.94 5.98
CA GLY A 200 13.54 6.12 7.12
C GLY A 200 15.05 5.89 7.15
N VAL A 201 15.63 5.46 6.04
CA VAL A 201 17.09 5.25 5.91
C VAL A 201 17.84 6.58 6.10
N ALA A 202 17.37 7.66 5.48
CA ALA A 202 17.95 8.99 5.67
C ALA A 202 17.96 9.42 7.15
N ALA A 203 16.88 9.18 7.87
CA ALA A 203 16.80 9.47 9.30
C ALA A 203 17.79 8.62 10.12
N LEU A 204 18.01 7.37 9.76
CA LEU A 204 19.01 6.50 10.40
C LEU A 204 20.46 6.97 10.20
N THR A 205 20.75 7.77 9.18
CA THR A 205 22.09 8.37 8.99
C THR A 205 22.41 9.45 10.01
N ARG A 206 21.39 9.94 10.76
CA ARG A 206 21.56 10.96 11.79
C ARG A 206 21.95 10.33 13.13
N PRO A 207 22.91 10.93 13.87
CA PRO A 207 23.34 10.39 15.16
C PRO A 207 22.33 10.59 16.29
N GLN A 208 21.42 11.59 16.17
CA GLN A 208 20.46 11.90 17.23
C GLN A 208 19.43 10.80 17.40
N ALA A 209 19.17 10.39 18.65
CA ALA A 209 18.27 9.30 19.00
C ALA A 209 16.85 9.48 18.43
N GLY A 210 16.32 10.71 18.44
CA GLY A 210 15.00 11.02 17.89
C GLY A 210 14.88 10.71 16.40
N TRP A 211 15.89 11.08 15.59
CA TRP A 211 15.90 10.77 14.16
C TRP A 211 16.04 9.28 13.92
N ARG A 212 16.88 8.61 14.68
CA ARG A 212 17.03 7.16 14.58
C ARG A 212 15.72 6.43 14.91
N LEU A 213 15.01 6.87 15.96
CA LEU A 213 13.69 6.32 16.28
C LEU A 213 12.67 6.61 15.18
N ALA A 214 12.64 7.82 14.62
CA ALA A 214 11.80 8.16 13.47
C ALA A 214 12.12 7.25 12.26
N GLY A 215 13.39 6.95 12.00
CA GLY A 215 13.82 6.00 10.99
C GLY A 215 13.29 4.59 11.25
N LEU A 216 13.41 4.08 12.49
CA LEU A 216 12.84 2.79 12.87
C LEU A 216 11.31 2.78 12.68
N THR A 217 10.60 3.84 13.10
CA THR A 217 9.16 3.95 12.92
C THR A 217 8.75 3.90 11.44
N ALA A 218 9.47 4.63 10.57
CA ALA A 218 9.22 4.61 9.13
C ALA A 218 9.40 3.19 8.54
N LEU A 219 10.47 2.50 8.93
CA LEU A 219 10.72 1.12 8.48
C LEU A 219 9.74 0.11 9.10
N THR A 220 9.22 0.37 10.31
CA THR A 220 8.14 -0.43 10.91
C THR A 220 6.84 -0.30 10.13
N LEU A 221 6.46 0.91 9.72
CA LEU A 221 5.29 1.15 8.87
C LEU A 221 5.45 0.48 7.51
N LEU A 222 6.65 0.54 6.92
CA LEU A 222 6.98 -0.18 5.69
C LEU A 222 6.79 -1.70 5.86
N ALA A 223 7.36 -2.28 6.93
CA ALA A 223 7.27 -3.70 7.22
C ALA A 223 5.83 -4.15 7.52
N ALA A 224 5.03 -3.33 8.19
CA ALA A 224 3.62 -3.62 8.41
C ALA A 224 2.82 -3.62 7.08
N ALA A 225 3.19 -2.78 6.12
CA ALA A 225 2.58 -2.78 4.79
C ALA A 225 3.05 -3.97 3.93
N LYS A 226 4.34 -4.32 4.01
CA LYS A 226 4.94 -5.45 3.28
C LYS A 226 5.93 -6.19 4.20
N PRO A 227 5.53 -7.25 4.91
CA PRO A 227 6.32 -7.94 5.94
C PRO A 227 7.74 -8.36 5.54
N PRO A 228 8.05 -8.75 4.30
CA PRO A 228 9.42 -9.08 3.91
C PRO A 228 10.43 -7.94 4.12
N TYR A 229 9.97 -6.70 4.12
CA TYR A 229 10.84 -5.53 4.39
C TYR A 229 11.22 -5.35 5.86
N ALA A 230 10.73 -6.20 6.78
CA ALA A 230 11.12 -6.18 8.18
C ALA A 230 12.65 -6.34 8.39
N LEU A 231 13.34 -6.96 7.43
CA LEU A 231 14.81 -7.06 7.46
C LEU A 231 15.50 -5.68 7.43
N LEU A 232 14.92 -4.68 6.74
CA LEU A 232 15.47 -3.33 6.70
C LEU A 232 15.46 -2.64 8.06
N MET A 233 14.58 -3.05 8.97
CA MET A 233 14.54 -2.52 10.33
C MET A 233 15.84 -2.83 11.10
N GLY A 234 16.56 -3.88 10.71
CA GLY A 234 17.88 -4.24 11.26
C GLY A 234 18.93 -3.13 11.07
N LEU A 235 18.80 -2.25 10.09
CA LEU A 235 19.66 -1.09 9.91
C LEU A 235 19.68 -0.16 11.14
N TYR A 236 18.62 -0.18 11.94
CA TYR A 236 18.52 0.64 13.15
C TYR A 236 19.61 0.32 14.20
N VAL A 237 20.07 -0.90 14.29
CA VAL A 237 21.10 -1.30 15.29
C VAL A 237 22.51 -0.97 14.85
N LEU A 238 22.73 -0.56 13.61
CA LEU A 238 24.04 -0.18 13.12
C LEU A 238 24.48 1.22 13.59
N PRO A 239 25.78 1.49 13.80
CA PRO A 239 26.85 0.49 13.89
C PRO A 239 26.74 -0.29 15.22
N LEU A 240 27.11 -1.57 15.20
CA LEU A 240 27.00 -2.43 16.39
C LEU A 240 27.91 -1.98 17.54
N SER A 241 29.02 -1.34 17.21
CA SER A 241 29.99 -0.79 18.19
C SER A 241 29.51 0.45 18.94
N ALA A 242 28.42 1.10 18.48
CA ALA A 242 27.92 2.30 19.15
C ALA A 242 27.29 1.96 20.52
N PRO A 243 27.41 2.86 21.51
CA PRO A 243 26.88 2.63 22.86
C PRO A 243 25.36 2.44 22.85
N GLY A 244 24.84 1.68 23.81
CA GLY A 244 23.42 1.45 23.97
C GLY A 244 22.84 0.39 23.01
N LEU A 245 23.66 -0.55 22.52
CA LEU A 245 23.22 -1.64 21.64
C LEU A 245 22.02 -2.41 22.22
N ALA A 246 22.04 -2.74 23.52
CA ALA A 246 20.94 -3.46 24.17
C ALA A 246 19.59 -2.71 24.06
N ARG A 247 19.59 -1.37 24.27
CA ARG A 247 18.37 -0.55 24.09
C ARG A 247 17.90 -0.52 22.65
N ARG A 248 18.83 -0.50 21.67
CA ARG A 248 18.49 -0.53 20.24
C ARG A 248 17.92 -1.89 19.85
N LEU A 249 18.48 -2.98 20.36
CA LEU A 249 17.95 -4.32 20.15
C LEU A 249 16.55 -4.48 20.76
N LEU A 250 16.32 -3.94 21.96
CA LEU A 250 15.00 -3.96 22.59
C LEU A 250 13.97 -3.15 21.77
N ALA A 251 14.33 -1.96 21.28
CA ALA A 251 13.46 -1.17 20.43
C ALA A 251 13.15 -1.88 19.10
N LEU A 252 14.15 -2.53 18.49
CA LEU A 252 13.98 -3.34 17.29
C LEU A 252 13.05 -4.53 17.54
N ALA A 253 13.24 -5.24 18.65
CA ALA A 253 12.38 -6.37 19.04
C ALA A 253 10.93 -5.93 19.25
N GLY A 254 10.70 -4.77 19.90
CA GLY A 254 9.36 -4.17 20.04
C GLY A 254 8.75 -3.81 18.70
N ALA A 255 9.53 -3.25 17.78
CA ALA A 255 9.08 -2.92 16.44
C ALA A 255 8.73 -4.18 15.61
N TRP A 256 9.51 -5.25 15.68
CA TRP A 256 9.19 -6.54 15.08
C TRP A 256 7.94 -7.16 15.72
N GLY A 257 7.78 -7.03 17.04
CA GLY A 257 6.58 -7.47 17.74
C GLY A 257 5.32 -6.77 17.24
N ALA A 258 5.40 -5.45 16.99
CA ALA A 258 4.29 -4.68 16.43
C ALA A 258 3.92 -5.14 15.01
N VAL A 259 4.91 -5.40 14.15
CA VAL A 259 4.68 -5.96 12.80
C VAL A 259 4.08 -7.37 12.91
N GLY A 260 4.63 -8.22 13.78
CA GLY A 260 4.11 -9.57 14.02
C GLY A 260 2.66 -9.56 14.50
N LEU A 261 2.32 -8.66 15.41
CA LEU A 261 0.93 -8.48 15.87
C LEU A 261 0.00 -8.06 14.71
N TRP A 262 0.43 -7.10 13.88
CA TRP A 262 -0.34 -6.71 12.70
C TRP A 262 -0.57 -7.91 11.76
N VAL A 263 0.49 -8.65 11.45
CA VAL A 263 0.40 -9.85 10.59
C VAL A 263 -0.54 -10.89 11.19
N ALA A 264 -0.45 -11.15 12.50
CA ALA A 264 -1.33 -12.08 13.19
C ALA A 264 -2.80 -11.65 13.15
N MET A 265 -3.07 -10.35 13.35
CA MET A 265 -4.42 -9.80 13.23
C MET A 265 -4.97 -9.94 11.80
N MET A 266 -4.14 -9.71 10.78
CA MET A 266 -4.53 -9.90 9.38
C MET A 266 -4.74 -11.37 9.04
N ALA A 267 -3.87 -12.26 9.53
CA ALA A 267 -4.06 -13.69 9.37
C ALA A 267 -5.40 -14.15 9.95
N ALA A 268 -5.74 -13.68 11.13
CA ALA A 268 -7.00 -14.05 11.79
C ALA A 268 -8.25 -13.49 11.11
N SER A 269 -8.17 -12.30 10.47
CA SER A 269 -9.34 -11.58 9.98
C SER A 269 -9.53 -11.60 8.46
N VAL A 270 -8.48 -11.82 7.67
CA VAL A 270 -8.48 -11.61 6.22
C VAL A 270 -8.00 -12.81 5.43
N ILE A 271 -7.05 -13.62 5.95
CA ILE A 271 -6.51 -14.72 5.16
C ILE A 271 -7.60 -15.74 4.87
N VAL A 272 -7.82 -15.94 3.58
CA VAL A 272 -8.65 -17.00 3.02
C VAL A 272 -7.70 -17.97 2.33
N PRO A 273 -7.75 -19.28 2.63
CA PRO A 273 -6.91 -20.26 1.98
C PRO A 273 -7.13 -20.27 0.48
N PHE A 274 -6.05 -20.42 -0.28
CA PHE A 274 -6.10 -20.61 -1.71
C PHE A 274 -6.33 -22.10 -2.01
N ASP A 275 -7.41 -22.41 -2.72
CA ASP A 275 -7.47 -23.63 -3.53
C ASP A 275 -7.29 -23.24 -5.00
N ILE A 276 -6.23 -23.74 -5.61
CA ILE A 276 -6.03 -23.64 -7.05
C ILE A 276 -6.85 -24.77 -7.66
N VAL A 277 -8.06 -24.47 -8.10
CA VAL A 277 -8.86 -25.41 -8.87
C VAL A 277 -8.65 -25.12 -10.35
N SER A 278 -7.96 -26.00 -11.05
CA SER A 278 -7.95 -25.98 -12.51
C SER A 278 -9.26 -26.58 -13.02
N GLN A 279 -10.17 -25.77 -13.52
CA GLN A 279 -11.27 -26.26 -14.35
C GLN A 279 -11.10 -25.70 -15.75
N ASP A 280 -11.02 -26.62 -16.73
CA ASP A 280 -11.18 -26.40 -18.18
C ASP A 280 -10.32 -25.28 -18.79
N GLY A 281 -9.02 -25.23 -18.44
CA GLY A 281 -8.05 -24.34 -19.10
C GLY A 281 -8.13 -22.87 -18.71
N MET A 282 -9.06 -22.47 -17.84
CA MET A 282 -9.06 -21.16 -17.18
C MET A 282 -8.62 -21.32 -15.74
N HIS A 283 -7.50 -20.75 -15.39
CA HIS A 283 -7.01 -20.67 -14.02
C HIS A 283 -7.85 -19.62 -13.25
N ALA A 284 -8.99 -20.03 -12.76
CA ALA A 284 -9.72 -19.24 -11.78
C ALA A 284 -9.12 -19.55 -10.40
N VAL A 285 -8.57 -18.57 -9.75
CA VAL A 285 -8.15 -18.67 -8.35
C VAL A 285 -9.41 -18.52 -7.50
N PHE A 286 -9.97 -19.62 -7.02
CA PHE A 286 -11.11 -19.63 -6.13
C PHE A 286 -10.62 -19.75 -4.69
N TYR A 287 -11.25 -19.00 -3.80
CA TYR A 287 -10.97 -19.06 -2.39
C TYR A 287 -12.02 -19.97 -1.74
N HIS A 288 -11.62 -21.17 -1.39
CA HIS A 288 -12.44 -22.04 -0.55
C HIS A 288 -12.10 -21.86 0.92
N PRO A 289 -13.06 -22.02 1.85
CA PRO A 289 -12.75 -22.13 3.25
C PRO A 289 -11.92 -23.39 3.47
N GLY A 290 -10.60 -23.22 3.51
CA GLY A 290 -9.70 -24.32 3.80
C GLY A 290 -9.81 -24.80 5.25
N PRO A 291 -9.15 -25.90 5.60
CA PRO A 291 -9.23 -26.52 6.92
C PRO A 291 -8.90 -25.61 8.09
N LEU A 292 -8.15 -24.51 7.86
CA LEU A 292 -7.90 -23.45 8.87
C LEU A 292 -9.17 -22.83 9.46
N TYR A 293 -10.29 -22.87 8.75
CA TYR A 293 -11.55 -22.26 9.18
C TYR A 293 -12.55 -23.27 9.72
N THR A 294 -12.32 -24.54 9.51
CA THR A 294 -13.15 -25.64 10.01
C THR A 294 -12.71 -26.12 11.39
N GLY A 295 -11.62 -25.59 11.93
CA GLY A 295 -11.02 -26.09 13.17
C GLY A 295 -10.28 -27.43 12.98
N ASP A 296 -10.05 -27.86 11.75
CA ASP A 296 -9.32 -29.08 11.45
C ASP A 296 -7.84 -28.95 11.83
N PRO A 297 -7.35 -29.80 12.75
CA PRO A 297 -5.93 -29.77 13.17
C PRO A 297 -4.97 -30.10 12.01
N ALA A 298 -5.42 -30.74 10.92
CA ALA A 298 -4.60 -31.00 9.74
C ALA A 298 -4.19 -29.70 9.01
N ALA A 299 -4.92 -28.61 9.20
CA ALA A 299 -4.59 -27.31 8.63
C ALA A 299 -3.23 -26.76 9.07
N TRP A 300 -2.87 -27.01 10.32
CA TRP A 300 -1.57 -26.61 10.85
C TRP A 300 -0.41 -27.38 10.22
N LEU A 301 -0.66 -28.66 9.89
CA LEU A 301 0.32 -29.50 9.20
C LEU A 301 0.61 -28.97 7.78
N TYR A 302 -0.42 -28.48 7.07
CA TYR A 302 -0.25 -27.89 5.73
C TYR A 302 0.59 -26.60 5.77
N LEU A 303 0.42 -25.76 6.80
CA LEU A 303 1.23 -24.55 6.98
C LEU A 303 2.66 -24.82 7.46
N THR A 304 2.88 -25.94 8.13
CA THR A 304 4.18 -26.32 8.71
C THR A 304 4.97 -27.30 7.84
N ASP A 305 4.36 -27.84 6.77
CA ASP A 305 5.02 -28.75 5.84
C ASP A 305 5.42 -28.00 4.54
N PRO A 306 6.70 -27.56 4.41
CA PRO A 306 7.19 -26.92 3.19
C PRO A 306 7.13 -27.82 1.96
N ALA A 307 7.15 -29.16 2.13
CA ALA A 307 7.10 -30.11 1.04
C ALA A 307 5.69 -30.20 0.44
N ALA A 308 4.65 -30.17 1.28
CA ALA A 308 3.26 -30.10 0.83
C ALA A 308 2.94 -28.78 0.12
N GLN A 309 3.52 -27.66 0.60
CA GLN A 309 3.39 -26.35 -0.06
C GLN A 309 4.07 -26.32 -1.44
N LEU A 310 5.28 -26.90 -1.53
CA LEU A 310 6.00 -27.01 -2.81
C LEU A 310 5.33 -27.98 -3.79
N ALA A 311 4.79 -29.08 -3.33
CA ALA A 311 4.05 -30.02 -4.16
C ALA A 311 2.77 -29.37 -4.74
N GLY A 312 2.06 -28.56 -3.95
CA GLY A 312 0.89 -27.79 -4.43
C GLY A 312 1.23 -26.65 -5.38
N LEU A 313 2.50 -26.17 -5.41
CA LEU A 313 2.97 -25.18 -6.37
C LEU A 313 3.49 -25.77 -7.69
N LEU A 314 3.79 -27.07 -7.71
CA LEU A 314 4.36 -27.80 -8.86
C LEU A 314 3.35 -28.72 -9.55
N ALA A 315 2.17 -28.90 -8.98
CA ALA A 315 1.05 -29.66 -9.55
C ALA A 315 0.07 -28.72 -10.26
#